data_5f37f52e622a2f6b4b67c7c5c2682c6b
#
_entry.id   5f37f52e622a2f6b4b67c7c5c2682c6b
#
_cell.length_a   1.000
_cell.length_b   1.000
_cell.length_c   1.000
_cell.angle_alpha   90.00
_cell.angle_beta   90.00
_cell.angle_gamma   90.00
#
_symmetry.space_group_name_H-M   'P 1'
#
loop_
_entity.id
_entity.type
_entity.pdbx_description
1 polymer ?
#
loop_
_entity_poly.entity_id
_entity_poly.type
_entity_poly.pdbx_seq_one_letter_code
_entity_poly.pdbx_strand_id
1 'polypeptide(L)'
;MRTKNSFFNLITSIIPFAVFVILGFLKVKVWQAKMDENIYALNQLFFQLFAYLSIAEAGIGAIIQKKYYSLLIDKDTESICKYYTLSKKMLRKICYIIFTAGIVLSFFLTYLAKGNTLSLFYMQEIFVLFLIKSLVEYFMFSPR
;
A
#
# COMPACT_ATOMS: atom_id res chain seq x y z
N MET A 1 -18.12 -29.47 17.46
CA MET A 1 -18.38 -28.00 17.40
C MET A 1 -17.25 -27.18 16.74
N ARG A 2 -15.97 -27.51 16.91
CA ARG A 2 -14.82 -26.77 16.30
C ARG A 2 -14.85 -26.73 14.78
N THR A 3 -15.15 -27.83 14.12
CA THR A 3 -15.14 -27.94 12.63
C THR A 3 -16.22 -27.09 11.97
N LYS A 4 -17.41 -26.98 12.60
CA LYS A 4 -18.51 -26.16 12.07
C LYS A 4 -18.18 -24.67 12.10
N ASN A 5 -17.54 -24.19 13.17
CA ASN A 5 -17.11 -22.79 13.27
C ASN A 5 -15.96 -22.46 12.30
N SER A 6 -15.04 -23.42 12.08
CA SER A 6 -13.98 -23.24 11.07
C SER A 6 -14.55 -23.16 9.65
N PHE A 7 -15.57 -23.94 9.33
CA PHE A 7 -16.24 -23.91 8.04
C PHE A 7 -16.97 -22.57 7.80
N PHE A 8 -17.70 -22.08 8.81
CA PHE A 8 -18.34 -20.76 8.73
C PHE A 8 -17.32 -19.64 8.58
N ASN A 9 -16.23 -19.66 9.33
CA ASN A 9 -15.15 -18.66 9.19
C ASN A 9 -14.52 -18.69 7.80
N LEU A 10 -14.35 -19.87 7.20
CA LEU A 10 -13.83 -20.03 5.86
C LEU A 10 -14.79 -19.42 4.81
N ILE A 11 -16.08 -19.73 4.90
CA ILE A 11 -17.09 -19.15 4.01
C ILE A 11 -17.14 -17.62 4.16
N THR A 12 -17.18 -17.11 5.39
CA THR A 12 -17.21 -15.68 5.68
C THR A 12 -15.98 -14.94 5.14
N SER A 13 -14.83 -15.61 5.04
CA SER A 13 -13.61 -15.04 4.46
C SER A 13 -13.61 -15.12 2.94
N ILE A 14 -14.17 -16.15 2.33
CA ILE A 14 -14.21 -16.34 0.88
C ILE A 14 -15.19 -15.38 0.19
N ILE A 15 -16.36 -15.13 0.79
CA ILE A 15 -17.38 -14.26 0.21
C ILE A 15 -16.85 -12.85 -0.10
N PRO A 16 -16.23 -12.11 0.86
CA PRO A 16 -15.67 -10.81 0.58
C PRO A 16 -14.58 -10.85 -0.50
N PHE A 17 -13.77 -11.90 -0.52
CA PHE A 17 -12.73 -12.08 -1.54
C PHE A 17 -13.34 -12.28 -2.92
N ALA A 18 -14.35 -13.12 -3.07
CA ALA A 18 -15.06 -13.34 -4.34
C ALA A 18 -15.72 -12.04 -4.86
N VAL A 19 -16.38 -11.29 -3.97
CA VAL A 19 -16.95 -9.97 -4.29
C VAL A 19 -15.87 -9.01 -4.76
N PHE A 20 -14.73 -8.97 -4.05
CA PHE A 20 -13.60 -8.10 -4.42
C PHE A 20 -13.04 -8.44 -5.81
N VAL A 21 -12.92 -9.73 -6.14
CA VAL A 21 -12.46 -10.19 -7.46
C VAL A 21 -13.45 -9.77 -8.55
N ILE A 22 -14.76 -9.99 -8.36
CA ILE A 22 -15.78 -9.59 -9.31
C ILE A 22 -15.78 -8.07 -9.54
N LEU A 23 -15.73 -7.28 -8.46
CA LEU A 23 -15.64 -5.82 -8.54
C LEU A 23 -14.35 -5.37 -9.24
N GLY A 24 -13.25 -6.08 -9.04
CA GLY A 24 -11.99 -5.86 -9.73
C GLY A 24 -12.12 -6.01 -11.25
N PHE A 25 -12.74 -7.08 -11.72
CA PHE A 25 -13.02 -7.28 -13.15
C PHE A 25 -13.95 -6.21 -13.72
N LEU A 26 -15.03 -5.87 -13.01
CA LEU A 26 -15.95 -4.81 -13.43
C LEU A 26 -15.25 -3.46 -13.53
N LYS A 27 -14.41 -3.13 -12.54
CA LYS A 27 -13.59 -1.92 -12.54
C LYS A 27 -12.73 -1.85 -13.81
N VAL A 28 -11.96 -2.89 -14.11
CA VAL A 28 -11.09 -2.93 -15.30
C VAL A 28 -11.90 -2.75 -16.58
N LYS A 29 -13.02 -3.45 -16.72
CA LYS A 29 -13.89 -3.35 -17.90
C LYS A 29 -14.45 -1.93 -18.10
N VAL A 30 -14.91 -1.30 -17.01
CA VAL A 30 -15.45 0.08 -17.06
C VAL A 30 -14.35 1.09 -17.39
N TRP A 31 -13.16 0.91 -16.83
CA TRP A 31 -12.02 1.79 -17.09
C TRP A 31 -11.59 1.71 -18.57
N GLN A 32 -11.41 0.51 -19.10
CA GLN A 32 -11.05 0.32 -20.51
C GLN A 32 -12.11 0.84 -21.48
N ALA A 33 -13.40 0.80 -21.11
CA ALA A 33 -14.47 1.30 -21.97
C ALA A 33 -14.64 2.82 -21.94
N LYS A 34 -14.23 3.49 -20.88
CA LYS A 34 -14.52 4.92 -20.67
C LYS A 34 -13.29 5.82 -20.57
N MET A 35 -12.10 5.27 -20.35
CA MET A 35 -10.86 6.04 -20.22
C MET A 35 -9.95 5.78 -21.41
N ASP A 36 -9.16 6.81 -21.75
CA ASP A 36 -8.08 6.70 -22.72
C ASP A 36 -7.08 5.62 -22.25
N GLU A 37 -6.63 4.80 -23.20
CA GLU A 37 -5.69 3.71 -22.99
C GLU A 37 -4.39 4.22 -22.34
N ASN A 38 -3.94 5.41 -22.72
CA ASN A 38 -2.73 6.04 -22.16
C ASN A 38 -2.90 6.37 -20.66
N ILE A 39 -4.08 6.84 -20.25
CA ILE A 39 -4.38 7.14 -18.84
C ILE A 39 -4.43 5.83 -18.03
N TYR A 40 -5.05 4.80 -18.59
CA TYR A 40 -5.11 3.50 -17.94
C TYR A 40 -3.71 2.87 -17.78
N ALA A 41 -2.89 2.90 -18.82
CA ALA A 41 -1.52 2.39 -18.78
C ALA A 41 -0.67 3.13 -17.74
N LEU A 42 -0.77 4.47 -17.69
CA LEU A 42 -0.08 5.29 -16.70
C LEU A 42 -0.49 4.95 -15.26
N ASN A 43 -1.78 4.80 -15.03
CA ASN A 43 -2.30 4.41 -13.72
C ASN A 43 -1.78 3.03 -13.28
N GLN A 44 -1.73 2.05 -14.19
CA GLN A 44 -1.18 0.72 -13.91
C GLN A 44 0.33 0.77 -13.63
N LEU A 45 1.07 1.58 -14.38
CA LEU A 45 2.50 1.81 -14.13
C LEU A 45 2.72 2.35 -12.71
N PHE A 46 1.95 3.35 -12.29
CA PHE A 46 2.07 3.92 -10.95
C PHE A 46 1.70 2.91 -9.85
N PHE A 47 0.62 2.15 -10.02
CA PHE A 47 0.29 1.09 -9.08
C PHE A 47 1.42 0.08 -8.92
N GLN A 48 2.06 -0.34 -10.01
CA GLN A 48 3.20 -1.27 -9.96
C GLN A 48 4.41 -0.65 -9.25
N LEU A 49 4.76 0.60 -9.56
CA LEU A 49 5.88 1.29 -8.91
C LEU A 49 5.67 1.39 -7.40
N PHE A 50 4.46 1.78 -6.97
CA PHE A 50 4.15 1.85 -5.54
C PHE A 50 4.05 0.47 -4.87
N ALA A 51 3.60 -0.56 -5.59
CA ALA A 51 3.64 -1.93 -5.08
C ALA A 51 5.08 -2.40 -4.81
N TYR A 52 6.03 -2.09 -5.70
CA TYR A 52 7.44 -2.41 -5.45
C TYR A 52 8.02 -1.64 -4.25
N LEU A 53 7.65 -0.37 -4.08
CA LEU A 53 8.05 0.40 -2.90
C LEU A 53 7.48 -0.20 -1.61
N SER A 54 6.25 -0.71 -1.65
CA SER A 54 5.59 -1.36 -0.50
C SER A 54 6.20 -2.71 -0.14
N ILE A 55 6.82 -3.43 -1.09
CA ILE A 55 7.52 -4.70 -0.79
C ILE A 55 8.68 -4.47 0.18
N ALA A 56 9.39 -3.35 0.08
CA ALA A 56 10.47 -3.01 1.01
C ALA A 56 9.98 -2.90 2.46
N GLU A 57 8.67 -2.67 2.66
CA GLU A 57 8.03 -2.54 3.97
C GLU A 57 7.37 -3.83 4.47
N ALA A 58 6.93 -4.72 3.57
CA ALA A 58 6.01 -5.84 3.88
C ALA A 58 6.45 -6.74 5.06
N GLY A 59 7.76 -6.81 5.36
CA GLY A 59 8.28 -7.55 6.52
C GLY A 59 8.23 -6.79 7.84
N ILE A 60 8.31 -5.46 7.80
CA ILE A 60 8.51 -4.63 9.01
C ILE A 60 7.23 -4.55 9.82
N GLY A 61 6.08 -4.35 9.16
CA GLY A 61 4.77 -4.31 9.83
C GLY A 61 4.46 -5.61 10.59
N ALA A 62 4.70 -6.74 9.98
CA ALA A 62 4.48 -8.05 10.60
C ALA A 62 5.39 -8.28 11.83
N ILE A 63 6.65 -7.86 11.76
CA ILE A 63 7.61 -7.96 12.87
C ILE A 63 7.15 -7.06 14.03
N ILE A 64 6.72 -5.83 13.73
CA ILE A 64 6.19 -4.90 14.72
C ILE A 64 4.99 -5.49 15.43
N GLN A 65 4.00 -6.01 14.68
CA GLN A 65 2.80 -6.63 15.25
C GLN A 65 3.14 -7.84 16.14
N LYS A 66 3.98 -8.74 15.66
CA LYS A 66 4.39 -9.93 16.42
C LYS A 66 5.01 -9.55 17.76
N LYS A 67 5.87 -8.53 17.80
CA LYS A 67 6.49 -8.06 19.03
C LYS A 67 5.49 -7.41 19.98
N TYR A 68 4.53 -6.64 19.46
CA TYR A 68 3.45 -6.09 20.28
C TYR A 68 2.64 -7.17 20.97
N TYR A 69 2.25 -8.24 20.25
CA TYR A 69 1.51 -9.36 20.85
C TYR A 69 2.29 -10.02 21.99
N SER A 70 3.59 -10.24 21.84
CA SER A 70 4.44 -10.78 22.89
C SER A 70 4.42 -9.89 24.14
N LEU A 71 4.65 -8.58 23.98
CA LEU A 71 4.69 -7.63 25.09
C LEU A 71 3.33 -7.45 25.78
N LEU A 72 2.22 -7.58 25.05
CA LEU A 72 0.87 -7.54 25.62
C LEU A 72 0.59 -8.77 26.50
N ILE A 73 1.07 -9.95 26.09
CA ILE A 73 0.95 -11.17 26.90
C ILE A 73 1.72 -11.04 28.19
N ASP A 74 2.93 -10.47 28.13
CA ASP A 74 3.80 -10.27 29.30
C ASP A 74 3.33 -9.11 30.20
N LYS A 75 2.32 -8.32 29.78
CA LYS A 75 1.78 -7.15 30.49
C LYS A 75 2.85 -6.09 30.85
N ASP A 76 3.94 -6.07 30.10
CA ASP A 76 5.04 -5.13 30.32
C ASP A 76 4.73 -3.78 29.64
N THR A 77 4.07 -2.90 30.38
CA THR A 77 3.66 -1.57 29.90
C THR A 77 4.83 -0.66 29.56
N GLU A 78 5.93 -0.78 30.28
CA GLU A 78 7.13 0.04 30.03
C GLU A 78 7.79 -0.32 28.70
N SER A 79 7.96 -1.61 28.44
CA SER A 79 8.50 -2.10 27.18
C SER A 79 7.56 -1.82 26.00
N ILE A 80 6.25 -1.86 26.20
CA ILE A 80 5.27 -1.47 25.17
C ILE A 80 5.47 -0.01 24.76
N CYS A 81 5.60 0.92 25.70
CA CYS A 81 5.83 2.34 25.41
C CYS A 81 7.16 2.59 24.68
N LYS A 82 8.24 1.94 25.11
CA LYS A 82 9.54 2.01 24.44
C LYS A 82 9.46 1.49 23.01
N TYR A 83 8.81 0.33 22.83
CA TYR A 83 8.66 -0.30 21.51
C TYR A 83 7.75 0.51 20.57
N TYR A 84 6.70 1.13 21.08
CA TYR A 84 5.86 2.07 20.35
C TYR A 84 6.68 3.23 19.78
N THR A 85 7.50 3.87 20.62
CA THR A 85 8.35 4.98 20.21
C THR A 85 9.36 4.55 19.14
N LEU A 86 9.95 3.37 19.30
CA LEU A 86 10.87 2.79 18.33
C LEU A 86 10.17 2.50 16.99
N SER A 87 9.02 1.85 17.02
CA SER A 87 8.22 1.54 15.84
C SER A 87 7.84 2.81 15.07
N LYS A 88 7.42 3.85 15.78
CA LYS A 88 7.12 5.16 15.18
C LYS A 88 8.32 5.79 14.49
N LYS A 89 9.52 5.68 15.09
CA LYS A 89 10.78 6.16 14.47
C LYS A 89 11.12 5.36 13.21
N MET A 90 10.94 4.03 13.25
CA MET A 90 11.17 3.16 12.08
C MET A 90 10.21 3.49 10.93
N LEU A 91 8.90 3.59 11.20
CA LEU A 91 7.90 3.96 10.19
C LEU A 91 8.19 5.32 9.55
N ARG A 92 8.61 6.30 10.37
CA ARG A 92 9.01 7.62 9.86
C ARG A 92 10.23 7.53 8.92
N LYS A 93 11.23 6.70 9.24
CA LYS A 93 12.38 6.45 8.34
C LYS A 93 11.93 5.84 7.02
N ILE A 94 11.00 4.88 7.05
CA ILE A 94 10.44 4.27 5.85
C ILE A 94 9.73 5.33 5.00
N CYS A 95 8.90 6.19 5.61
CA CYS A 95 8.28 7.32 4.91
C CYS A 95 9.32 8.19 4.19
N TYR A 96 10.43 8.52 4.83
CA TYR A 96 11.50 9.31 4.18
C TYR A 96 12.13 8.56 3.01
N ILE A 97 12.38 7.27 3.14
CA ILE A 97 12.93 6.44 2.06
C ILE A 97 11.97 6.41 0.88
N ILE A 98 10.68 6.16 1.12
CA ILE A 98 9.64 6.14 0.07
C ILE A 98 9.51 7.51 -0.60
N PHE A 99 9.54 8.59 0.17
CA PHE A 99 9.48 9.95 -0.34
C PHE A 99 10.69 10.25 -1.24
N THR A 100 11.90 9.95 -0.78
CA THR A 100 13.13 10.16 -1.55
C THR A 100 13.14 9.31 -2.83
N ALA A 101 12.78 8.03 -2.71
CA ALA A 101 12.68 7.14 -3.87
C ALA A 101 11.61 7.62 -4.86
N GLY A 102 10.47 8.13 -4.37
CA GLY A 102 9.43 8.72 -5.18
C GLY A 102 9.90 9.95 -5.96
N ILE A 103 10.65 10.85 -5.32
CA ILE A 103 11.25 12.01 -6.01
C ILE A 103 12.20 11.54 -7.11
N VAL A 104 13.09 10.59 -6.81
CA VAL A 104 14.01 10.04 -7.82
C VAL A 104 13.24 9.44 -8.99
N LEU A 105 12.21 8.64 -8.72
CA LEU A 105 11.37 8.05 -9.76
C LEU A 105 10.64 9.11 -10.61
N SER A 106 10.26 10.24 -10.01
CA SER A 106 9.62 11.35 -10.73
C SER A 106 10.50 11.88 -11.88
N PHE A 107 11.82 11.91 -11.70
CA PHE A 107 12.75 12.31 -12.77
C PHE A 107 12.83 11.27 -13.90
N PHE A 108 12.61 10.00 -13.59
CA PHE A 108 12.62 8.92 -14.57
C PHE A 108 11.27 8.69 -15.27
N LEU A 109 10.22 9.41 -14.90
CA LEU A 109 8.87 9.22 -15.46
C LEU A 109 8.85 9.36 -16.98
N THR A 110 9.60 10.30 -17.53
CA THR A 110 9.72 10.50 -18.99
C THR A 110 10.25 9.26 -19.70
N TYR A 111 11.17 8.56 -19.05
CA TYR A 111 11.76 7.34 -19.60
C TYR A 111 10.83 6.13 -19.40
N LEU A 112 10.21 6.02 -18.24
CA LEU A 112 9.33 4.92 -17.88
C LEU A 112 8.00 4.95 -18.64
N ALA A 113 7.47 6.14 -18.90
CA ALA A 113 6.22 6.35 -19.64
C ALA A 113 6.46 6.60 -21.15
N LYS A 114 7.56 6.06 -21.70
CA LYS A 114 7.92 6.21 -23.11
C LYS A 114 6.79 5.65 -24.00
N GLY A 115 6.32 6.49 -24.94
CA GLY A 115 5.19 6.14 -25.82
C GLY A 115 3.82 6.65 -25.34
N ASN A 116 3.73 7.23 -24.14
CA ASN A 116 2.52 7.88 -23.68
C ASN A 116 2.39 9.29 -24.33
N THR A 117 1.19 9.63 -24.79
CA THR A 117 0.89 10.90 -25.46
C THR A 117 0.57 12.05 -24.49
N LEU A 118 0.47 11.75 -23.19
CA LEU A 118 0.17 12.74 -22.16
C LEU A 118 1.36 13.68 -21.92
N SER A 119 1.07 14.95 -21.58
CA SER A 119 2.11 15.89 -21.23
C SER A 119 2.85 15.46 -19.96
N LEU A 120 4.16 15.71 -19.93
CA LEU A 120 5.02 15.42 -18.77
C LEU A 120 4.48 16.03 -17.47
N PHE A 121 3.99 17.26 -17.56
CA PHE A 121 3.44 17.99 -16.41
C PHE A 121 2.24 17.25 -15.81
N TYR A 122 1.30 16.78 -16.65
CA TYR A 122 0.14 16.03 -16.22
C TYR A 122 0.52 14.67 -15.57
N MET A 123 1.51 13.98 -16.16
CA MET A 123 2.03 12.74 -15.57
C MET A 123 2.66 12.96 -14.20
N GLN A 124 3.41 14.05 -14.02
CA GLN A 124 4.02 14.40 -12.75
C GLN A 124 2.98 14.76 -11.68
N GLU A 125 1.94 15.52 -12.04
CA GLU A 125 0.84 15.83 -11.11
C GLU A 125 0.16 14.56 -10.58
N ILE A 126 -0.20 13.64 -11.46
CA ILE A 126 -0.83 12.36 -11.06
C ILE A 126 0.13 11.56 -10.17
N PHE A 127 1.41 11.49 -10.54
CA PHE A 127 2.42 10.77 -9.76
C PHE A 127 2.57 11.34 -8.35
N VAL A 128 2.62 12.66 -8.21
CA VAL A 128 2.69 13.35 -6.90
C VAL A 128 1.46 13.04 -6.06
N LEU A 129 0.25 13.01 -6.65
CA LEU A 129 -0.97 12.63 -5.93
C LEU A 129 -0.90 11.19 -5.42
N PHE A 130 -0.40 10.24 -6.22
CA PHE A 130 -0.16 8.87 -5.79
C PHE A 130 0.87 8.78 -4.65
N LEU A 131 1.92 9.58 -4.73
CA LEU A 131 2.96 9.64 -3.71
C LEU A 131 2.40 10.18 -2.39
N ILE A 132 1.62 11.26 -2.43
CA ILE A 132 0.93 11.82 -1.27
C ILE A 132 -0.02 10.78 -0.66
N LYS A 133 -0.84 10.12 -1.48
CA LYS A 133 -1.73 9.04 -1.03
C LYS A 133 -0.95 7.96 -0.26
N SER A 134 0.14 7.49 -0.83
CA SER A 134 0.99 6.47 -0.20
C SER A 134 1.55 6.96 1.14
N LEU A 135 2.07 8.17 1.20
CA LEU A 135 2.59 8.76 2.45
C LEU A 135 1.51 8.90 3.52
N VAL A 136 0.29 9.29 3.15
CA VAL A 136 -0.84 9.40 4.08
C VAL A 136 -1.20 8.04 4.66
N GLU A 137 -1.21 6.98 3.85
CA GLU A 137 -1.44 5.61 4.33
C GLU A 137 -0.43 5.23 5.43
N TYR A 138 0.86 5.51 5.25
CA TYR A 138 1.89 5.26 6.26
C TYR A 138 1.72 6.13 7.51
N PHE A 139 1.31 7.37 7.34
CA PHE A 139 1.09 8.28 8.48
C PHE A 139 -0.12 7.87 9.32
N MET A 140 -1.17 7.36 8.67
CA MET A 140 -2.38 6.87 9.34
C MET A 140 -2.19 5.49 9.97
N PHE A 141 -1.27 4.68 9.46
CA PHE A 141 -0.95 3.35 10.01
C PHE A 141 -0.10 3.43 11.30
N SER A 142 0.23 4.65 11.76
CA SER A 142 0.83 4.83 13.08
C SER A 142 -0.13 4.28 14.14
N PRO A 143 0.25 3.24 14.90
CA PRO A 143 -0.62 2.66 15.92
C PRO A 143 -1.07 3.77 16.88
N ARG A 144 -2.38 3.99 16.94
CA ARG A 144 -3.04 4.84 17.92
C ARG A 144 -3.22 4.09 19.22
#